data_b022754b4eefa150b3a9a88f0efabb0e
#
_entry.id   b022754b4eefa150b3a9a88f0efabb0e
#
_cell.length_a   1.000
_cell.length_b   1.000
_cell.length_c   1.000
_cell.angle_alpha   90.00
_cell.angle_beta   90.00
_cell.angle_gamma   90.00
#
_symmetry.space_group_name_H-M   'P 1'
#
loop_
_entity.id
_entity.type
_entity.pdbx_description
1 polymer ?
#
loop_
_entity_poly.entity_id
_entity_poly.type
_entity_poly.pdbx_seq_one_letter_code
_entity_poly.pdbx_strand_id
1 'polypeptide(L)'
;MIREISIENFMSIRKKQVLSFEATKDKTSHELLIVEIKPGMRLNRMLILYGANASGKSNILYAYETIWRMLVSPYTNKLQAIPFYPFALDKDKNTRLSVSFYIGQVRYDYSVEYNNRYIISEKMEYAPNGVLSLFYSR
;
A
#
# COMPACT_ATOMS: atom_id res chain seq x y z
N MET A 1 5.75 -5.00 9.62
CA MET A 1 4.50 -4.27 9.92
C MET A 1 4.24 -3.23 8.85
N ILE A 2 2.98 -3.08 8.41
CA ILE A 2 2.61 -2.03 7.45
C ILE A 2 2.63 -0.69 8.15
N ARG A 3 3.19 0.33 7.48
CA ARG A 3 3.18 1.72 7.91
C ARG A 3 2.07 2.51 7.19
N GLU A 4 1.98 2.33 5.88
CA GLU A 4 1.12 3.14 5.03
C GLU A 4 0.77 2.40 3.74
N ILE A 5 -0.45 2.60 3.27
CA ILE A 5 -0.91 2.14 1.94
C ILE A 5 -1.44 3.35 1.19
N SER A 6 -1.03 3.54 -0.06
CA SER A 6 -1.55 4.59 -0.94
C SER A 6 -2.22 3.97 -2.16
N ILE A 7 -3.37 4.51 -2.52
CA ILE A 7 -4.24 4.00 -3.58
C ILE A 7 -4.70 5.17 -4.44
N GLU A 8 -4.56 5.06 -5.75
CA GLU A 8 -5.04 6.06 -6.72
C GLU A 8 -5.60 5.35 -7.96
N ASN A 9 -6.72 5.86 -8.46
CA ASN A 9 -7.43 5.35 -9.62
C ASN A 9 -7.71 3.84 -9.53
N PHE A 10 -8.37 3.41 -8.45
CA PHE A 10 -8.70 2.00 -8.22
C PHE A 10 -10.15 1.85 -7.73
N MET A 11 -10.97 1.14 -8.47
CA MET A 11 -12.41 0.91 -8.17
C MET A 11 -13.15 2.23 -7.87
N SER A 12 -13.64 2.45 -6.63
CA SER A 12 -14.32 3.68 -6.23
C SER A 12 -13.36 4.81 -5.80
N ILE A 13 -12.05 4.54 -5.75
CA ILE A 13 -11.04 5.49 -5.30
C ILE A 13 -10.45 6.22 -6.51
N ARG A 14 -10.89 7.46 -6.73
CA ARG A 14 -10.44 8.28 -7.87
C ARG A 14 -9.10 8.96 -7.62
N LYS A 15 -9.06 9.80 -6.58
CA LYS A 15 -7.87 10.55 -6.19
C LYS A 15 -7.07 9.77 -5.19
N LYS A 16 -5.78 10.05 -5.10
CA LYS A 16 -4.88 9.43 -4.13
C LYS A 16 -5.48 9.49 -2.72
N GLN A 17 -5.63 8.32 -2.12
CA GLN A 17 -6.00 8.14 -0.72
C GLN A 17 -4.87 7.41 0.00
N VAL A 18 -4.66 7.76 1.26
CA VAL A 18 -3.62 7.18 2.10
C VAL A 18 -4.25 6.61 3.36
N LEU A 19 -3.98 5.35 3.62
CA LEU A 19 -4.31 4.67 4.87
C LEU A 19 -3.04 4.52 5.68
N SER A 20 -2.93 5.25 6.79
CA SER A 20 -1.78 5.22 7.68
C SER A 20 -2.04 4.35 8.91
N PHE A 21 -1.05 3.53 9.26
CA PHE A 21 -1.00 2.74 10.49
C PHE A 21 -0.19 3.45 11.58
N GLU A 22 0.33 4.65 11.33
CA GLU A 22 1.07 5.39 12.36
C GLU A 22 0.15 5.73 13.53
N ALA A 23 0.61 5.43 14.73
CA ALA A 23 -0.12 5.74 15.94
C ALA A 23 -0.03 7.24 16.23
N THR A 24 -1.14 7.81 16.70
CA THR A 24 -1.17 9.19 17.17
C THR A 24 -0.28 9.38 18.41
N LYS A 25 -0.02 10.62 18.78
CA LYS A 25 0.74 10.95 20.00
C LYS A 25 -0.03 10.67 21.30
N ASP A 26 -1.30 10.29 21.18
CA ASP A 26 -2.13 9.94 22.34
C ASP A 26 -1.55 8.72 23.05
N LYS A 27 -1.39 8.83 24.37
CA LYS A 27 -0.85 7.78 25.24
C LYS A 27 -1.93 6.87 25.84
N THR A 28 -3.20 7.15 25.60
CA THR A 28 -4.34 6.36 26.11
C THR A 28 -4.53 5.03 25.42
N SER A 29 -3.85 4.82 24.30
CA SER A 29 -3.93 3.55 23.55
C SER A 29 -3.20 2.44 24.33
N HIS A 30 -3.88 1.33 24.51
CA HIS A 30 -3.31 0.16 25.16
C HIS A 30 -2.04 -0.32 24.43
N GLU A 31 -0.97 -0.59 25.17
CA GLU A 31 0.32 -1.10 24.67
C GLU A 31 0.17 -2.34 23.77
N LEU A 32 -0.90 -3.13 23.96
CA LEU A 32 -1.21 -4.30 23.15
C LEU A 32 -1.55 -3.97 21.69
N LEU A 33 -2.07 -2.77 21.40
CA LEU A 33 -2.51 -2.36 20.06
C LEU A 33 -1.45 -1.56 19.29
N ILE A 34 -0.37 -1.17 19.95
CA ILE A 34 0.69 -0.35 19.37
C ILE A 34 2.03 -1.08 19.50
N VAL A 35 2.83 -1.01 18.45
CA VAL A 35 4.22 -1.48 18.45
C VAL A 35 5.14 -0.30 18.17
N GLU A 36 6.13 -0.10 19.00
CA GLU A 36 7.25 0.78 18.71
C GLU A 36 8.29 0.01 17.89
N ILE A 37 8.43 0.39 16.63
CA ILE A 37 9.37 -0.25 15.69
C ILE A 37 10.80 0.22 15.97
N LYS A 38 10.93 1.52 16.25
CA LYS A 38 12.17 2.21 16.63
C LYS A 38 11.81 3.50 17.36
N PRO A 39 12.74 4.15 18.07
CA PRO A 39 12.44 5.39 18.79
C PRO A 39 11.67 6.41 17.94
N GLY A 40 10.48 6.77 18.40
CA GLY A 40 9.59 7.72 17.74
C GLY A 40 8.74 7.17 16.57
N MET A 41 8.88 5.89 16.21
CA MET A 41 8.04 5.24 15.18
C MET A 41 7.12 4.20 15.82
N ARG A 42 5.87 4.58 16.02
CA ARG A 42 4.82 3.77 16.64
C ARG A 42 3.76 3.42 15.60
N LEU A 43 3.44 2.14 15.46
CA LEU A 43 2.45 1.64 14.50
C LEU A 43 1.33 0.90 15.22
N ASN A 44 0.12 1.09 14.73
CA ASN A 44 -1.06 0.35 15.15
C ASN A 44 -1.01 -1.08 14.58
N ARG A 45 -1.27 -2.08 15.42
CA ARG A 45 -1.40 -3.49 14.99
C ARG A 45 -2.69 -3.75 14.23
N MET A 46 -3.69 -2.91 14.45
CA MET A 46 -5.03 -3.07 13.89
C MET A 46 -5.60 -1.71 13.52
N LEU A 47 -6.30 -1.65 12.39
CA LEU A 47 -7.16 -0.53 12.01
C LEU A 47 -8.57 -1.06 11.78
N ILE A 48 -9.57 -0.28 12.15
CA ILE A 48 -10.97 -0.56 11.92
C ILE A 48 -11.50 0.42 10.87
N LEU A 49 -11.99 -0.12 9.76
CA LEU A 49 -12.66 0.65 8.73
C LEU A 49 -14.17 0.58 8.95
N TYR A 50 -14.79 1.71 9.24
CA TYR A 50 -16.22 1.80 9.40
C TYR A 50 -16.81 2.88 8.46
N GLY A 51 -18.10 2.79 8.19
CA GLY A 51 -18.80 3.71 7.30
C GLY A 51 -20.02 3.05 6.65
N ALA A 52 -20.81 3.83 5.94
CA ALA A 52 -22.01 3.37 5.25
C ALA A 52 -21.72 2.25 4.22
N ASN A 53 -22.75 1.50 3.84
CA ASN A 53 -22.63 0.54 2.74
C ASN A 53 -22.24 1.29 1.46
N ALA A 54 -21.50 0.63 0.59
CA ALA A 54 -20.96 1.20 -0.65
C ALA A 54 -19.96 2.38 -0.48
N SER A 55 -19.47 2.67 0.72
CA SER A 55 -18.48 3.74 0.96
C SER A 55 -17.05 3.42 0.50
N GLY A 56 -16.81 2.25 -0.08
CA GLY A 56 -15.50 1.87 -0.61
C GLY A 56 -14.59 1.10 0.36
N LYS A 57 -15.06 0.70 1.54
CA LYS A 57 -14.26 -0.06 2.53
C LYS A 57 -13.61 -1.32 1.94
N SER A 58 -14.40 -2.13 1.23
CA SER A 58 -13.90 -3.35 0.57
C SER A 58 -12.89 -3.04 -0.53
N ASN A 59 -13.00 -1.90 -1.21
CA ASN A 59 -12.07 -1.52 -2.28
C ASN A 59 -10.66 -1.22 -1.76
N ILE A 60 -10.54 -0.75 -0.51
CA ILE A 60 -9.24 -0.60 0.17
C ILE A 60 -8.62 -1.99 0.41
N LEU A 61 -9.41 -2.97 0.84
CA LEU A 61 -8.93 -4.34 1.06
C LEU A 61 -8.52 -5.01 -0.27
N TYR A 62 -9.27 -4.81 -1.35
CA TYR A 62 -8.91 -5.30 -2.68
C TYR A 62 -7.63 -4.65 -3.22
N ALA A 63 -7.44 -3.36 -2.99
CA ALA A 63 -6.19 -2.69 -3.35
C ALA A 63 -5.00 -3.28 -2.57
N TYR A 64 -5.16 -3.52 -1.27
CA TYR A 64 -4.14 -4.19 -0.45
C TYR A 64 -3.83 -5.61 -0.96
N GLU A 65 -4.85 -6.41 -1.26
CA GLU A 65 -4.68 -7.74 -1.84
C GLU A 65 -3.90 -7.68 -3.16
N THR A 66 -4.23 -6.71 -4.02
CA THR A 66 -3.55 -6.51 -5.30
C THR A 66 -2.06 -6.19 -5.11
N ILE A 67 -1.73 -5.26 -4.20
CA ILE A 67 -0.33 -4.94 -3.84
C ILE A 67 0.38 -6.19 -3.32
N TRP A 68 -0.26 -6.91 -2.41
CA TRP A 68 0.31 -8.10 -1.80
C TRP A 68 0.61 -9.19 -2.82
N ARG A 69 -0.31 -9.43 -3.74
CA ARG A 69 -0.09 -10.39 -4.85
C ARG A 69 1.09 -10.00 -5.72
N MET A 70 1.22 -8.72 -6.06
CA MET A 70 2.35 -8.23 -6.87
C MET A 70 3.70 -8.41 -6.16
N LEU A 71 3.73 -8.22 -4.84
CA LEU A 71 4.94 -8.39 -4.03
C LEU A 71 5.36 -9.83 -3.83
N VAL A 72 4.40 -10.72 -3.50
CA VAL A 72 4.71 -12.08 -3.02
C VAL A 72 4.60 -13.11 -4.14
N SER A 73 3.76 -12.87 -5.13
CA SER A 73 3.51 -13.77 -6.25
C SER A 73 3.64 -13.01 -7.57
N PRO A 74 4.85 -12.56 -7.93
CA PRO A 74 5.04 -11.80 -9.15
C PRO A 74 4.57 -12.61 -10.36
N TYR A 75 3.94 -11.94 -11.30
CA TYR A 75 3.48 -12.55 -12.55
C TYR A 75 4.66 -13.13 -13.32
N THR A 76 4.74 -14.44 -13.36
CA THR A 76 5.82 -15.19 -14.05
C THR A 76 5.51 -15.42 -15.53
N ASN A 77 4.24 -15.34 -15.91
CA ASN A 77 3.80 -15.53 -17.28
C ASN A 77 3.40 -14.19 -17.92
N LYS A 78 4.05 -13.84 -19.04
CA LYS A 78 3.74 -12.62 -19.82
C LYS A 78 2.31 -12.56 -20.36
N LEU A 79 1.63 -13.71 -20.46
CA LEU A 79 0.23 -13.80 -20.90
C LEU A 79 -0.77 -13.64 -19.76
N GLN A 80 -0.33 -13.59 -18.52
CA GLN A 80 -1.21 -13.42 -17.37
C GLN A 80 -1.67 -11.98 -17.28
N ALA A 81 -2.99 -11.75 -17.39
CA ALA A 81 -3.57 -10.44 -17.28
C ALA A 81 -3.37 -9.86 -15.87
N ILE A 82 -2.94 -8.60 -15.81
CA ILE A 82 -2.89 -7.85 -14.56
C ILE A 82 -4.31 -7.40 -14.23
N PRO A 83 -4.86 -7.71 -13.05
CA PRO A 83 -6.17 -7.22 -12.64
C PRO A 83 -6.19 -5.68 -12.64
N PHE A 84 -6.98 -5.10 -13.54
CA PHE A 84 -7.07 -3.65 -13.72
C PHE A 84 -8.51 -3.19 -13.53
N TYR A 85 -8.76 -2.50 -12.44
CA TYR A 85 -10.07 -1.99 -12.03
C TYR A 85 -9.98 -0.49 -11.78
N PRO A 86 -9.85 0.36 -12.83
CA PRO A 86 -9.71 1.80 -12.65
C PRO A 86 -11.03 2.42 -12.19
N PHE A 87 -10.97 3.65 -11.71
CA PHE A 87 -12.17 4.42 -11.43
C PHE A 87 -12.99 4.63 -12.72
N ALA A 88 -14.30 4.48 -12.62
CA ALA A 88 -15.20 4.38 -13.77
C ALA A 88 -15.14 5.56 -14.76
N LEU A 89 -14.80 6.77 -14.26
CA LEU A 89 -14.67 7.97 -15.09
C LEU A 89 -13.21 8.28 -15.53
N ASP A 90 -12.24 7.46 -15.12
CA ASP A 90 -10.82 7.63 -15.43
C ASP A 90 -10.21 6.33 -15.97
N LYS A 91 -10.94 5.63 -16.84
CA LYS A 91 -10.56 4.31 -17.38
C LYS A 91 -9.27 4.31 -18.18
N ASP A 92 -8.92 5.45 -18.77
CA ASP A 92 -7.70 5.62 -19.57
C ASP A 92 -6.47 5.99 -18.73
N LYS A 93 -6.66 6.22 -17.43
CA LYS A 93 -5.56 6.55 -16.52
C LYS A 93 -5.01 5.30 -15.85
N ASN A 94 -3.73 5.35 -15.53
CA ASN A 94 -3.06 4.28 -14.81
C ASN A 94 -3.54 4.18 -13.35
N THR A 95 -3.54 2.99 -12.81
CA THR A 95 -3.67 2.74 -11.37
C THR A 95 -2.30 2.88 -10.72
N ARG A 96 -2.25 3.57 -9.58
CA ARG A 96 -1.05 3.69 -8.74
C ARG A 96 -1.33 3.13 -7.37
N LEU A 97 -0.53 2.16 -6.98
CA LEU A 97 -0.60 1.53 -5.67
C LEU A 97 0.79 1.60 -5.01
N SER A 98 0.82 1.84 -3.71
CA SER A 98 2.07 1.74 -2.96
C SER A 98 1.84 1.27 -1.54
N VAL A 99 2.87 0.64 -0.96
CA VAL A 99 2.89 0.24 0.44
C VAL A 99 4.25 0.53 1.05
N SER A 100 4.24 1.12 2.23
CA SER A 100 5.40 1.27 3.09
C SER A 100 5.27 0.33 4.28
N PHE A 101 6.31 -0.43 4.58
CA PHE A 101 6.29 -1.40 5.67
C PHE A 101 7.66 -1.59 6.30
N TYR A 102 7.67 -2.18 7.50
CA TYR A 102 8.87 -2.50 8.24
C TYR A 102 9.06 -4.02 8.35
N ILE A 103 10.31 -4.47 8.12
CA ILE A 103 10.80 -5.79 8.52
C ILE A 103 11.90 -5.54 9.56
N GLY A 104 11.65 -5.94 10.81
CA GLY A 104 12.47 -5.46 11.92
C GLY A 104 12.41 -3.93 12.00
N GLN A 105 13.55 -3.27 11.97
CA GLN A 105 13.68 -1.81 11.99
C GLN A 105 13.93 -1.20 10.60
N VAL A 106 14.07 -2.03 9.57
CA VAL A 106 14.32 -1.58 8.20
C VAL A 106 13.00 -1.28 7.51
N ARG A 107 12.89 -0.06 6.94
CA ARG A 107 11.76 0.36 6.13
C ARG A 107 11.93 -0.10 4.70
N TYR A 108 10.84 -0.57 4.10
CA TYR A 108 10.71 -0.89 2.69
C TYR A 108 9.54 -0.10 2.11
N ASP A 109 9.75 0.48 0.96
CA ASP A 109 8.73 1.21 0.20
C ASP A 109 8.59 0.56 -1.17
N TYR A 110 7.42 0.02 -1.45
CA TYR A 110 7.07 -0.55 -2.75
C TYR A 110 6.04 0.34 -3.43
N SER A 111 6.23 0.59 -4.70
CA SER A 111 5.27 1.33 -5.53
C SER A 111 5.17 0.72 -6.91
N VAL A 112 3.97 0.73 -7.46
CA VAL A 112 3.66 0.24 -8.80
C VAL A 112 2.66 1.15 -9.49
N GLU A 113 2.92 1.45 -10.76
CA GLU A 113 2.00 2.09 -11.68
C GLU A 113 1.74 1.14 -12.85
N TYR A 114 0.48 0.89 -13.16
CA TYR A 114 0.10 -0.08 -14.19
C TYR A 114 -1.23 0.27 -14.86
N ASN A 115 -1.48 -0.34 -15.99
CA ASN A 115 -2.75 -0.30 -16.71
C ASN A 115 -3.20 -1.72 -17.10
N ASN A 116 -4.20 -1.82 -17.99
CA ASN A 116 -4.73 -3.09 -18.45
C ASN A 116 -3.77 -3.90 -19.36
N ARG A 117 -2.63 -3.33 -19.76
CA ARG A 117 -1.70 -3.95 -20.72
C ARG A 117 -0.38 -4.33 -20.08
N TYR A 118 0.19 -3.43 -19.25
CA TYR A 118 1.53 -3.63 -18.70
C TYR A 118 1.75 -2.79 -17.43
N ILE A 119 2.80 -3.14 -16.73
CA ILE A 119 3.37 -2.32 -15.64
C ILE A 119 4.17 -1.19 -16.30
N ILE A 120 3.83 0.06 -15.94
CA ILE A 120 4.49 1.27 -16.44
C ILE A 120 5.76 1.55 -15.65
N SER A 121 5.66 1.43 -14.33
CA SER A 121 6.80 1.53 -13.43
C SER A 121 6.56 0.68 -12.19
N GLU A 122 7.62 0.09 -11.70
CA GLU A 122 7.62 -0.64 -10.44
C GLU A 122 8.95 -0.36 -9.73
N LYS A 123 8.85 -0.10 -8.43
CA LYS A 123 10.00 0.31 -7.64
C LYS A 123 9.90 -0.28 -6.24
N MET A 124 11.03 -0.81 -5.77
CA MET A 124 11.23 -1.18 -4.37
C MET A 124 12.45 -0.42 -3.84
N GLU A 125 12.26 0.24 -2.72
CA GLU A 125 13.31 0.93 -1.97
C GLU A 125 13.38 0.37 -0.55
N TYR A 126 14.52 0.50 0.08
CA TYR A 126 14.72 0.11 1.47
C TYR A 126 15.61 1.12 2.20
N ALA A 127 15.48 1.20 3.52
CA ALA A 127 16.20 2.18 4.33
C ALA A 127 16.85 1.54 5.55
N PRO A 128 17.98 0.82 5.40
CA PRO A 128 18.66 0.16 6.51
C PRO A 128 19.17 1.14 7.55
N ASN A 129 19.64 2.31 7.12
CA ASN A 129 20.18 3.38 7.97
C ASN A 129 19.28 4.64 7.99
N GLY A 130 17.98 4.49 7.69
CA GLY A 130 17.04 5.61 7.64
C GLY A 130 17.03 6.38 6.31
N VAL A 131 18.00 6.17 5.43
CA VAL A 131 18.05 6.75 4.08
C VAL A 131 17.57 5.73 3.07
N LEU A 132 16.60 6.12 2.23
CA LEU A 132 16.08 5.27 1.16
C LEU A 132 17.14 5.01 0.11
N SER A 133 17.34 3.74 -0.20
CA SER A 133 18.20 3.25 -1.28
C SER A 133 17.36 2.38 -2.20
N LEU A 134 17.63 2.48 -3.49
CA LEU A 134 16.94 1.68 -4.49
C LEU A 134 17.32 0.21 -4.33
N PHE A 135 16.32 -0.67 -4.21
CA PHE A 135 16.50 -2.12 -4.21
C PHE A 135 16.35 -2.67 -5.64
N TYR A 136 15.25 -2.32 -6.32
CA TYR A 136 15.08 -2.55 -7.74
C TYR A 136 14.07 -1.56 -8.36
N SER A 137 14.12 -1.41 -9.70
CA SER A 137 13.11 -0.71 -10.49
C SER A 137 12.97 -1.32 -11.87
N ARG A 138 11.79 -1.23 -12.45
CA ARG A 138 11.52 -1.53 -13.85
C ARG A 138 10.46 -0.59 -14.44
#